data_c08aca3866df8955de3afe8065afaa3d
#
_entry.id   c08aca3866df8955de3afe8065afaa3d
#
_cell.length_a   1.000
_cell.length_b   1.000
_cell.length_c   1.000
_cell.angle_alpha   90.00
_cell.angle_beta   90.00
_cell.angle_gamma   90.00
#
_symmetry.space_group_name_H-M   'P 1'
#
loop_
_entity.id
_entity.type
_entity.pdbx_description
1 polymer ?
#
loop_
_entity_poly.entity_id
_entity_poly.type
_entity_poly.pdbx_seq_one_letter_code
_entity_poly.pdbx_strand_id
1 'polypeptide(L)' 'MNARQVLRRVVDLGGEIVRQKGSHVRVRVGSCFATVPDHGCRDIPAGTLRAIERQLAPFLGEGWLRG' A
#
# COMPACT_ATOMS: atom_id res chain seq x y z
N MET A 1 -8.25 -8.32 0.73
CA MET A 1 -7.13 -7.73 1.48
C MET A 1 -7.53 -6.36 1.99
N ASN A 2 -7.37 -6.10 3.28
CA ASN A 2 -7.73 -4.81 3.86
C ASN A 2 -6.49 -3.90 3.99
N ALA A 3 -6.73 -2.65 4.42
CA ALA A 3 -5.66 -1.66 4.50
C ALA A 3 -4.54 -2.09 5.47
N ARG A 4 -4.91 -2.67 6.61
CA ARG A 4 -3.92 -3.12 7.59
C ARG A 4 -2.96 -4.14 7.00
N GLN A 5 -3.49 -5.07 6.21
CA GLN A 5 -2.67 -6.09 5.56
C GLN A 5 -1.72 -5.48 4.52
N VAL A 6 -2.22 -4.51 3.75
CA VAL A 6 -1.38 -3.81 2.76
C VAL A 6 -0.29 -3.01 3.45
N LEU A 7 -0.63 -2.26 4.49
CA LEU A 7 0.32 -1.43 5.22
C LEU A 7 1.40 -2.28 5.88
N ARG A 8 1.02 -3.40 6.47
CA ARG A 8 1.98 -4.33 7.07
C ARG A 8 2.94 -4.87 6.03
N ARG A 9 2.42 -5.23 4.86
CA ARG A 9 3.26 -5.72 3.76
C ARG A 9 4.26 -4.68 3.31
N VAL A 10 3.81 -3.43 3.18
CA VAL A 10 4.69 -2.32 2.79
C VAL A 10 5.83 -2.16 3.80
N VAL A 11 5.49 -2.14 5.08
CA VAL A 11 6.51 -1.98 6.14
C VAL A 11 7.46 -3.17 6.17
N ASP A 12 6.95 -4.39 6.04
CA ASP A 12 7.77 -5.60 6.03
C ASP A 12 8.77 -5.60 4.86
N LEU A 13 8.42 -4.96 3.76
CA LEU A 13 9.28 -4.86 2.58
C LEU A 13 10.19 -3.63 2.59
N GLY A 14 10.24 -2.91 3.71
CA GLY A 14 11.15 -1.79 3.88
C GLY A 14 10.55 -0.42 3.63
N GLY A 15 9.23 -0.35 3.40
CA GLY A 15 8.54 0.92 3.25
C GLY A 15 8.18 1.55 4.58
N GLU A 16 7.61 2.75 4.50
CA GLU A 16 7.21 3.46 5.70
C GLU A 16 5.89 4.19 5.48
N ILE A 17 5.16 4.40 6.57
CA ILE A 17 3.98 5.24 6.59
C ILE A 17 4.45 6.67 6.84
N VAL A 18 4.25 7.55 5.86
CA VAL A 18 4.74 8.93 5.97
C VAL A 18 3.70 9.89 6.50
N ARG A 19 2.41 9.59 6.27
CA ARG A 19 1.34 10.47 6.74
C ARG A 19 0.00 9.75 6.67
N GLN A 20 -0.88 10.12 7.59
CA GLN A 20 -2.28 9.68 7.53
C GLN A 20 -3.19 10.88 7.69
N LYS A 21 -4.14 11.02 6.77
CA LYS A 21 -5.15 12.06 6.83
C LYS A 21 -6.51 11.41 6.62
N GLY A 22 -7.30 11.36 7.69
CA GLY A 22 -8.57 10.65 7.65
C GLY A 22 -8.36 9.19 7.32
N SER A 23 -9.03 8.71 6.28
CA SER A 23 -8.92 7.33 5.81
C SER A 23 -7.81 7.13 4.77
N HIS A 24 -7.03 8.16 4.45
CA HIS A 24 -5.97 8.07 3.45
C HIS A 24 -4.61 7.95 4.14
N VAL A 25 -3.95 6.82 3.95
CA VAL A 25 -2.62 6.56 4.51
C VAL A 25 -1.58 6.65 3.40
N ARG A 26 -0.69 7.63 3.51
CA ARG A 26 0.38 7.82 2.54
C ARG A 26 1.58 6.98 2.93
N VAL A 27 2.06 6.16 2.01
CA VAL A 27 3.24 5.31 2.23
C VAL A 27 4.32 5.64 1.22
N ARG A 28 5.55 5.35 1.59
CA ARG A 28 6.71 5.53 0.73
C ARG A 28 7.61 4.31 0.76
N VAL A 29 8.10 3.90 -0.41
CA VAL A 29 9.13 2.87 -0.52
C VAL A 29 10.18 3.43 -1.47
N GLY A 30 11.37 3.73 -0.95
CA GLY A 30 12.40 4.42 -1.73
C GLY A 30 11.89 5.77 -2.21
N SER A 31 11.86 5.97 -3.52
CA SER A 31 11.35 7.20 -4.14
C SER A 31 9.90 7.06 -4.60
N CYS A 32 9.27 5.91 -4.34
CA CYS A 32 7.90 5.64 -4.78
C CYS A 32 6.91 5.92 -3.66
N PHE A 33 5.76 6.49 -4.01
CA PHE A 33 4.68 6.80 -3.07
C PHE A 33 3.39 6.12 -3.52
N ALA A 34 2.56 5.79 -2.54
CA ALA A 34 1.20 5.31 -2.80
C ALA A 34 0.29 5.77 -1.68
N THR A 35 -1.01 5.80 -1.96
CA THR A 35 -2.02 6.10 -0.95
C THR A 35 -2.88 4.86 -0.75
N VAL A 36 -3.01 4.43 0.50
CA VAL A 36 -3.79 3.26 0.88
C VAL A 36 -5.04 3.75 1.58
N PRO A 37 -6.24 3.48 1.04
CA PRO A 37 -7.48 3.85 1.71
C PRO A 37 -7.74 2.89 2.87
N ASP A 38 -7.89 3.44 4.07
CA ASP A 38 -8.10 2.66 5.30
C ASP A 38 -9.55 2.81 5.76
N HIS A 39 -10.36 1.81 5.47
CA HIS A 39 -11.76 1.74 5.91
C HIS A 39 -11.96 0.62 6.93
N GLY A 40 -11.00 0.51 7.86
CA GLY A 40 -11.05 -0.49 8.90
C GLY A 40 -10.79 -1.89 8.36
N CYS A 41 -11.64 -2.84 8.72
CA CYS A 41 -11.48 -4.23 8.28
C CYS A 41 -12.09 -4.52 6.91
N ARG A 42 -12.60 -3.50 6.22
CA ARG A 42 -13.14 -3.68 4.87
C ARG A 42 -12.04 -3.99 3.88
N ASP A 43 -12.33 -4.88 2.95
CA ASP A 43 -11.41 -5.18 1.88
C ASP A 43 -11.29 -4.02 0.92
N ILE A 44 -10.08 -3.78 0.47
CA ILE A 44 -9.80 -2.78 -0.56
C ILE A 44 -10.23 -3.39 -1.90
N PRO A 45 -10.97 -2.64 -2.72
CA PRO A 45 -11.38 -3.14 -4.04
C PRO A 45 -10.17 -3.58 -4.88
N ALA A 46 -10.36 -4.62 -5.68
CA ALA A 46 -9.28 -5.21 -6.47
C ALA A 46 -8.58 -4.19 -7.38
N GLY A 47 -9.34 -3.28 -7.99
CA GLY A 47 -8.76 -2.24 -8.84
C GLY A 47 -7.86 -1.29 -8.07
N THR A 48 -8.24 -0.94 -6.85
CA THR A 48 -7.43 -0.09 -5.98
C THR A 48 -6.16 -0.79 -5.53
N LEU A 49 -6.27 -2.08 -5.17
CA LEU A 49 -5.10 -2.90 -4.82
C LEU A 49 -4.11 -2.95 -5.97
N ARG A 50 -4.62 -3.13 -7.18
CA ARG A 50 -3.77 -3.20 -8.38
C ARG A 50 -3.07 -1.87 -8.64
N ALA A 51 -3.74 -0.74 -8.39
CA ALA A 51 -3.13 0.57 -8.52
C ALA A 51 -2.01 0.77 -7.50
N ILE A 52 -2.23 0.38 -6.25
CA ILE A 52 -1.22 0.46 -5.19
C ILE A 52 -0.01 -0.40 -5.56
N GLU A 53 -0.27 -1.63 -6.00
CA GLU A 53 0.79 -2.53 -6.43
C GLU A 53 1.64 -1.91 -7.54
N ARG A 54 0.99 -1.31 -8.53
CA ARG A 54 1.68 -0.69 -9.67
C ARG A 54 2.50 0.53 -9.24
N GLN A 55 1.97 1.34 -8.31
CA GLN A 55 2.65 2.54 -7.86
C GLN A 55 3.97 2.24 -7.14
N LEU A 56 4.04 1.12 -6.44
CA LEU A 56 5.25 0.73 -5.70
C LEU A 56 6.09 -0.32 -6.44
N ALA A 57 5.62 -0.82 -7.55
CA ALA A 57 6.34 -1.85 -8.34
C ALA A 57 7.73 -1.41 -8.79
N PRO A 58 7.97 -0.14 -9.18
CA PRO A 58 9.33 0.26 -9.58
C PRO A 58 10.39 0.00 -8.51
N PHE A 59 9.99 -0.04 -7.24
CA PHE A 59 10.93 -0.31 -6.15
C PHE A 59 10.78 -1.73 -5.60
N LEU A 60 9.55 -2.24 -5.47
CA LEU A 60 9.29 -3.53 -4.85
C LEU A 60 9.17 -4.70 -5.85
N GLY A 61 9.06 -4.39 -7.14
CA GLY A 61 8.86 -5.39 -8.16
C GLY A 61 7.38 -5.67 -8.41
N GLU A 62 7.07 -6.19 -9.60
CA GLU A 62 5.70 -6.54 -9.95
C GLU A 62 5.22 -7.70 -9.09
N GLY A 63 3.94 -7.65 -8.74
CA GLY A 63 3.34 -8.71 -7.94
C GLY A 63 3.73 -8.73 -6.48
N TRP A 64 4.38 -7.70 -5.98
CA TRP A 64 4.83 -7.62 -4.59
C TRP A 64 3.68 -7.79 -3.59
N LEU A 65 2.50 -7.32 -3.97
CA LEU A 65 1.33 -7.37 -3.09
C LEU A 65 0.71 -8.76 -3.06
N ARG A 66 0.95 -9.58 -4.08
CA ARG A 66 0.41 -10.92 -4.20
C ARG A 66 1.37 -12.01 -3.71
N GLY A 67 2.61 -11.66 -3.60
CA GLY A 67 3.65 -12.59 -3.17
C GLY A 67 3.78 -12.72 -1.68
#